data_9b78ed1b491eda458538dc503137e60a
#
_entry.id   9b78ed1b491eda458538dc503137e60a
#
_cell.length_a   1.000
_cell.length_b   1.000
_cell.length_c   1.000
_cell.angle_alpha   90.00
_cell.angle_beta   90.00
_cell.angle_gamma   90.00
#
_symmetry.space_group_name_H-M   'P 1'
#
loop_
_entity.id
_entity.type
_entity.pdbx_description
1 polymer ?
#
loop_
_entity_poly.entity_id
_entity_poly.type
_entity_poly.pdbx_seq_one_letter_code
_entity_poly.pdbx_strand_id
1 'polypeptide(L)'
;ENLTLMLYFAIPLGLLAVTFAKPALFLLNPIYEGVSIVVIIITVKIFFSSLVNIFQQYIWGNDKIDKEFEVDSKKFLKSSIFKIPTLKIIDYSGYLILLIVGLIILKQNSVTELDYVLYWASISTIIQIPLLIYLGIQVRKELKLTADLKSLLKYILTGIVVFSTSFIVTEEFLTYNNSIFEFLP
;
A
#
# COMPACT_ATOMS: atom_id res chain seq x y z
N GLU A 1 19.70 4.64 -5.37
CA GLU A 1 20.00 4.55 -3.92
C GLU A 1 18.74 4.75 -3.07
N ASN A 2 18.02 5.87 -3.19
CA ASN A 2 16.86 6.17 -2.35
C ASN A 2 15.74 5.10 -2.40
N LEU A 3 15.44 4.56 -3.58
CA LEU A 3 14.41 3.51 -3.73
C LEU A 3 14.81 2.23 -2.99
N THR A 4 16.08 1.82 -3.11
CA THR A 4 16.59 0.62 -2.45
C THR A 4 16.60 0.80 -0.93
N LEU A 5 17.01 1.96 -0.45
CA LEU A 5 17.03 2.29 0.98
C LEU A 5 15.60 2.29 1.56
N MET A 6 14.65 2.90 0.85
CA MET A 6 13.25 2.90 1.28
C MET A 6 12.66 1.49 1.33
N LEU A 7 12.89 0.66 0.30
CA LEU A 7 12.42 -0.71 0.29
C LEU A 7 13.05 -1.56 1.39
N TYR A 8 14.31 -1.27 1.73
CA TYR A 8 15.01 -1.93 2.84
C TYR A 8 14.30 -1.72 4.18
N PHE A 9 13.69 -0.56 4.42
CA PHE A 9 12.91 -0.29 5.64
C PHE A 9 11.43 -0.64 5.49
N ALA A 10 10.83 -0.33 4.34
CA ALA A 10 9.38 -0.50 4.13
C ALA A 10 8.95 -1.97 4.12
N ILE A 11 9.79 -2.87 3.58
CA ILE A 11 9.46 -4.30 3.53
C ILE A 11 9.43 -4.91 4.94
N PRO A 12 10.48 -4.80 5.78
CA PRO A 12 10.43 -5.34 7.14
C PRO A 12 9.33 -4.72 7.99
N LEU A 13 9.12 -3.39 7.92
CA LEU A 13 8.04 -2.72 8.67
C LEU A 13 6.65 -3.16 8.22
N GLY A 14 6.45 -3.34 6.93
CA GLY A 14 5.19 -3.86 6.39
C GLY A 14 4.93 -5.30 6.84
N LEU A 15 5.94 -6.17 6.77
CA LEU A 15 5.83 -7.54 7.23
C LEU A 15 5.60 -7.63 8.74
N LEU A 16 6.27 -6.78 9.52
CA LEU A 16 6.02 -6.65 10.95
C LEU A 16 4.57 -6.25 11.23
N ALA A 17 4.05 -5.23 10.54
CA ALA A 17 2.67 -4.81 10.68
C ALA A 17 1.67 -5.91 10.33
N VAL A 18 1.94 -6.71 9.30
CA VAL A 18 1.12 -7.86 8.91
C VAL A 18 1.16 -8.96 9.98
N THR A 19 2.35 -9.32 10.45
CA THR A 19 2.54 -10.40 11.43
C THR A 19 1.90 -10.07 12.78
N PHE A 20 2.05 -8.84 13.24
CA PHE A 20 1.55 -8.41 14.53
C PHE A 20 0.18 -7.71 14.46
N ALA A 21 -0.52 -7.74 13.34
CA ALA A 21 -1.83 -7.12 13.19
C ALA A 21 -2.85 -7.65 14.23
N LYS A 22 -2.96 -8.98 14.34
CA LYS A 22 -3.89 -9.63 15.26
C LYS A 22 -3.52 -9.41 16.73
N PRO A 23 -2.27 -9.68 17.19
CA PRO A 23 -1.86 -9.40 18.56
C PRO A 23 -2.01 -7.92 18.95
N ALA A 24 -1.64 -7.01 18.07
CA ALA A 24 -1.74 -5.57 18.35
C ALA A 24 -3.19 -5.11 18.54
N LEU A 25 -4.10 -5.60 17.69
CA LEU A 25 -5.52 -5.30 17.81
C LEU A 25 -6.14 -5.92 19.08
N PHE A 26 -5.74 -7.15 19.42
CA PHE A 26 -6.18 -7.80 20.65
C PHE A 26 -5.76 -7.01 21.90
N LEU A 27 -4.52 -6.48 21.92
CA LEU A 27 -4.04 -5.63 23.02
C LEU A 27 -4.84 -4.33 23.18
N LEU A 28 -5.35 -3.77 22.06
CA LEU A 28 -6.20 -2.59 22.10
C LEU A 28 -7.60 -2.94 22.63
N ASN A 29 -8.22 -3.95 22.06
CA ASN A 29 -9.49 -4.53 22.53
C ASN A 29 -9.72 -5.86 21.78
N PRO A 30 -10.04 -6.95 22.48
CA PRO A 30 -10.33 -8.26 21.88
C PRO A 30 -11.39 -8.24 20.76
N ILE A 31 -12.35 -7.31 20.82
CA ILE A 31 -13.38 -7.12 19.78
C ILE A 31 -12.75 -6.79 18.42
N TYR A 32 -11.59 -6.13 18.40
CA TYR A 32 -10.91 -5.72 17.16
C TYR A 32 -10.10 -6.83 16.48
N GLU A 33 -9.94 -7.98 17.11
CA GLU A 33 -9.21 -9.12 16.53
C GLU A 33 -9.77 -9.51 15.15
N GLY A 34 -11.11 -9.50 14.99
CA GLY A 34 -11.79 -9.83 13.73
C GLY A 34 -11.47 -8.90 12.57
N VAL A 35 -10.95 -7.68 12.82
CA VAL A 35 -10.58 -6.73 11.74
C VAL A 35 -9.11 -6.79 11.36
N SER A 36 -8.34 -7.77 11.84
CA SER A 36 -6.91 -7.93 11.54
C SER A 36 -6.61 -7.99 10.02
N ILE A 37 -7.48 -8.65 9.26
CA ILE A 37 -7.36 -8.72 7.80
C ILE A 37 -7.45 -7.34 7.13
N VAL A 38 -8.24 -6.41 7.69
CA VAL A 38 -8.34 -5.03 7.21
C VAL A 38 -7.01 -4.31 7.38
N VAL A 39 -6.33 -4.50 8.53
CA VAL A 39 -5.01 -3.93 8.79
C VAL A 39 -3.99 -4.44 7.79
N ILE A 40 -4.03 -5.73 7.44
CA ILE A 40 -3.16 -6.32 6.43
C ILE A 40 -3.38 -5.64 5.07
N ILE A 41 -4.63 -5.52 4.62
CA ILE A 41 -4.97 -4.88 3.34
C ILE A 41 -4.51 -3.41 3.32
N ILE A 42 -4.74 -2.67 4.41
CA ILE A 42 -4.31 -1.27 4.52
C ILE A 42 -2.78 -1.16 4.51
N THR A 43 -2.07 -2.09 5.13
CA THR A 43 -0.60 -2.13 5.09
C THR A 43 -0.09 -2.27 3.66
N VAL A 44 -0.68 -3.17 2.86
CA VAL A 44 -0.37 -3.31 1.43
C VAL A 44 -0.68 -2.02 0.66
N LYS A 45 -1.83 -1.38 0.95
CA LYS A 45 -2.18 -0.08 0.36
C LYS A 45 -1.15 1.00 0.65
N ILE A 46 -0.70 1.11 1.90
CA ILE A 46 0.31 2.10 2.31
C ILE A 46 1.62 1.85 1.56
N PHE A 47 2.02 0.59 1.41
CA PHE A 47 3.20 0.22 0.65
C PHE A 47 3.09 0.65 -0.82
N PHE A 48 1.96 0.37 -1.49
CA PHE A 48 1.69 0.81 -2.86
C PHE A 48 1.69 2.33 -2.99
N SER A 49 1.03 3.04 -2.07
CA SER A 49 1.01 4.51 -2.04
C SER A 49 2.41 5.10 -1.91
N SER A 50 3.27 4.49 -1.09
CA SER A 50 4.65 4.93 -0.92
C SER A 50 5.45 4.75 -2.21
N LEU A 51 5.29 3.63 -2.92
CA LEU A 51 5.91 3.41 -4.23
C LEU A 51 5.42 4.42 -5.28
N VAL A 52 4.11 4.66 -5.34
CA VAL A 52 3.51 5.66 -6.24
C VAL A 52 4.13 7.04 -6.00
N ASN A 53 4.26 7.45 -4.75
CA ASN A 53 4.83 8.76 -4.40
C ASN A 53 6.30 8.88 -4.80
N ILE A 54 7.10 7.83 -4.63
CA ILE A 54 8.51 7.81 -5.05
C ILE A 54 8.63 7.88 -6.57
N PHE A 55 7.88 7.04 -7.28
CA PHE A 55 7.89 7.06 -8.75
C PHE A 55 7.48 8.43 -9.30
N GLN A 56 6.47 9.04 -8.69
CA GLN A 56 6.04 10.39 -9.04
C GLN A 56 7.13 11.42 -8.83
N GLN A 57 7.82 11.41 -7.68
CA GLN A 57 8.92 12.33 -7.39
C GLN A 57 10.07 12.16 -8.39
N TYR A 58 10.40 10.92 -8.76
CA TYR A 58 11.41 10.64 -9.78
C TYR A 58 11.04 11.22 -11.15
N ILE A 59 9.81 11.00 -11.58
CA ILE A 59 9.34 11.49 -12.89
C ILE A 59 9.33 13.03 -12.90
N TRP A 60 8.84 13.66 -11.84
CA TRP A 60 8.83 15.11 -11.72
C TRP A 60 10.23 15.71 -11.69
N GLY A 61 11.16 15.11 -10.96
CA GLY A 61 12.54 15.59 -10.89
C GLY A 61 13.27 15.53 -12.25
N ASN A 62 12.82 14.69 -13.17
CA ASN A 62 13.37 14.57 -14.53
C ASN A 62 12.61 15.40 -15.58
N ASP A 63 11.45 15.96 -15.25
CA ASP A 63 10.69 16.78 -16.19
C ASP A 63 11.41 18.11 -16.41
N LYS A 64 11.74 18.39 -17.70
CA LYS A 64 12.51 19.57 -18.07
C LYS A 64 11.70 20.87 -18.11
N ILE A 65 10.38 20.75 -18.00
CA ILE A 65 9.46 21.89 -18.15
C ILE A 65 9.69 22.94 -17.05
N ASP A 66 10.06 22.52 -15.83
CA ASP A 66 10.40 23.44 -14.74
C ASP A 66 11.62 24.35 -15.04
N LYS A 67 12.42 24.02 -16.07
CA LYS A 67 13.63 24.75 -16.45
C LYS A 67 13.42 25.68 -17.64
N GLU A 68 12.27 25.61 -18.30
CA GLU A 68 11.94 26.45 -19.45
C GLU A 68 11.23 27.73 -18.97
N PHE A 69 11.77 28.92 -19.28
CA PHE A 69 11.20 30.21 -18.91
C PHE A 69 9.88 30.53 -19.61
N GLU A 70 9.67 29.98 -20.81
CA GLU A 70 8.41 30.14 -21.58
C GLU A 70 7.90 28.76 -21.99
N VAL A 71 6.89 28.26 -21.28
CA VAL A 71 6.27 26.97 -21.57
C VAL A 71 5.01 27.18 -22.41
N ASP A 72 4.99 26.65 -23.63
CA ASP A 72 3.78 26.56 -24.42
C ASP A 72 2.74 25.68 -23.72
N SER A 73 1.47 26.17 -23.67
CA SER A 73 0.36 25.47 -23.03
C SER A 73 0.21 24.02 -23.51
N LYS A 74 0.50 23.73 -24.80
CA LYS A 74 0.46 22.37 -25.35
C LYS A 74 1.58 21.48 -24.79
N LYS A 75 2.76 22.03 -24.53
CA LYS A 75 3.87 21.30 -23.89
C LYS A 75 3.53 21.00 -22.43
N PHE A 76 2.97 21.98 -21.71
CA PHE A 76 2.56 21.82 -20.33
C PHE A 76 1.53 20.68 -20.15
N LEU A 77 0.48 20.65 -20.97
CA LEU A 77 -0.54 19.58 -20.95
C LEU A 77 0.02 18.18 -21.25
N LYS A 78 1.14 18.11 -21.97
CA LYS A 78 1.84 16.83 -22.27
C LYS A 78 2.87 16.45 -21.21
N SER A 79 3.19 17.34 -20.29
CA SER A 79 4.19 17.11 -19.25
C SER A 79 3.72 16.09 -18.20
N SER A 80 4.67 15.48 -17.53
CA SER A 80 4.42 14.58 -16.41
C SER A 80 3.84 15.33 -15.21
N ILE A 81 4.18 16.61 -15.07
CA ILE A 81 3.67 17.51 -14.01
C ILE A 81 2.16 17.68 -14.12
N PHE A 82 1.60 17.73 -15.33
CA PHE A 82 0.16 17.81 -15.55
C PHE A 82 -0.53 16.44 -15.61
N LYS A 83 0.09 15.47 -16.28
CA LYS A 83 -0.52 14.13 -16.48
C LYS A 83 -0.72 13.36 -15.20
N ILE A 84 0.28 13.37 -14.28
CA ILE A 84 0.20 12.57 -13.06
C ILE A 84 -0.92 13.04 -12.13
N PRO A 85 -1.08 14.35 -11.83
CA PRO A 85 -2.24 14.84 -11.08
C PRO A 85 -3.57 14.51 -11.75
N THR A 86 -3.65 14.64 -13.08
CA THR A 86 -4.86 14.29 -13.82
C THR A 86 -5.22 12.82 -13.69
N LEU A 87 -4.24 11.91 -13.80
CA LEU A 87 -4.44 10.48 -13.57
C LEU A 87 -4.88 10.19 -12.14
N LYS A 88 -4.32 10.87 -11.14
CA LYS A 88 -4.76 10.74 -9.74
C LYS A 88 -6.22 11.19 -9.55
N ILE A 89 -6.65 12.27 -10.21
CA ILE A 89 -8.04 12.72 -10.15
C ILE A 89 -8.98 11.65 -10.75
N ILE A 90 -8.59 11.05 -11.88
CA ILE A 90 -9.36 9.96 -12.51
C ILE A 90 -9.42 8.75 -11.58
N ASP A 91 -8.30 8.37 -10.97
CA ASP A 91 -8.17 7.27 -10.02
C ASP A 91 -9.08 7.48 -8.79
N TYR A 92 -9.02 8.66 -8.16
CA TYR A 92 -9.89 9.02 -7.04
C TYR A 92 -11.38 9.08 -7.41
N SER A 93 -11.70 9.59 -8.61
CA SER A 93 -13.08 9.62 -9.09
C SER A 93 -13.61 8.20 -9.32
N GLY A 94 -12.80 7.33 -9.93
CA GLY A 94 -13.10 5.91 -10.10
C GLY A 94 -13.30 5.21 -8.75
N TYR A 95 -12.43 5.48 -7.78
CA TYR A 95 -12.57 4.98 -6.42
C TYR A 95 -13.91 5.36 -5.79
N LEU A 96 -14.30 6.63 -5.86
CA LEU A 96 -15.57 7.11 -5.29
C LEU A 96 -16.77 6.43 -5.94
N ILE A 97 -16.77 6.28 -7.26
CA ILE A 97 -17.86 5.61 -7.99
C ILE A 97 -17.97 4.15 -7.55
N LEU A 98 -16.86 3.41 -7.54
CA LEU A 98 -16.84 2.00 -7.14
C LEU A 98 -17.23 1.84 -5.67
N LEU A 99 -16.77 2.73 -4.80
CA LEU A 99 -17.14 2.71 -3.39
C LEU A 99 -18.66 2.87 -3.20
N ILE A 100 -19.26 3.89 -3.83
CA ILE A 100 -20.69 4.15 -3.72
C ILE A 100 -21.51 2.97 -4.26
N VAL A 101 -21.18 2.49 -5.47
CA VAL A 101 -21.89 1.37 -6.09
C VAL A 101 -21.81 0.11 -5.23
N GLY A 102 -20.63 -0.22 -4.74
CA GLY A 102 -20.43 -1.40 -3.90
C GLY A 102 -21.13 -1.30 -2.55
N LEU A 103 -21.12 -0.13 -1.91
CA LEU A 103 -21.84 0.08 -0.65
C LEU A 103 -23.37 -0.08 -0.84
N ILE A 104 -23.93 0.36 -1.98
CA ILE A 104 -25.34 0.16 -2.31
C ILE A 104 -25.64 -1.33 -2.47
N ILE A 105 -24.79 -2.07 -3.19
CA ILE A 105 -24.94 -3.51 -3.41
C ILE A 105 -24.85 -4.27 -2.07
N LEU A 106 -23.87 -3.96 -1.24
CA LEU A 106 -23.69 -4.59 0.06
C LEU A 106 -24.90 -4.34 0.98
N LYS A 107 -25.43 -3.12 0.98
CA LYS A 107 -26.62 -2.76 1.76
C LYS A 107 -27.84 -3.60 1.37
N GLN A 108 -28.00 -3.93 0.08
CA GLN A 108 -29.12 -4.75 -0.39
C GLN A 108 -28.99 -6.22 0.05
N ASN A 109 -27.79 -6.71 0.28
CA ASN A 109 -27.50 -8.10 0.63
C ASN A 109 -27.45 -8.37 2.15
N SER A 110 -27.77 -7.39 3.00
CA SER A 110 -27.80 -7.53 4.48
C SER A 110 -26.52 -8.13 5.06
N VAL A 111 -25.35 -7.67 4.57
CA VAL A 111 -24.03 -8.11 5.00
C VAL A 111 -23.63 -7.52 6.37
N THR A 112 -22.59 -8.06 6.98
CA THR A 112 -22.07 -7.60 8.27
C THR A 112 -21.33 -6.26 8.16
N GLU A 113 -21.17 -5.56 9.29
CA GLU A 113 -20.38 -4.32 9.33
C GLU A 113 -18.93 -4.54 8.88
N LEU A 114 -18.37 -5.71 9.19
CA LEU A 114 -17.03 -6.10 8.77
C LEU A 114 -16.90 -6.14 7.23
N ASP A 115 -17.92 -6.61 6.51
CA ASP A 115 -17.90 -6.70 5.06
C ASP A 115 -17.82 -5.32 4.40
N TYR A 116 -18.46 -4.29 4.98
CA TYR A 116 -18.33 -2.91 4.51
C TYR A 116 -16.89 -2.40 4.63
N VAL A 117 -16.25 -2.68 5.77
CA VAL A 117 -14.87 -2.24 6.03
C VAL A 117 -13.88 -3.00 5.15
N LEU A 118 -14.08 -4.31 4.96
CA LEU A 118 -13.28 -5.14 4.05
C LEU A 118 -13.41 -4.66 2.61
N TYR A 119 -14.63 -4.36 2.16
CA TYR A 119 -14.86 -3.82 0.82
C TYR A 119 -14.13 -2.50 0.63
N TRP A 120 -14.29 -1.55 1.58
CA TRP A 120 -13.61 -0.26 1.54
C TRP A 120 -12.08 -0.40 1.47
N ALA A 121 -11.50 -1.23 2.32
CA ALA A 121 -10.05 -1.47 2.34
C ALA A 121 -9.58 -2.10 1.02
N SER A 122 -10.30 -3.11 0.52
CA SER A 122 -9.96 -3.83 -0.71
C SER A 122 -10.04 -2.92 -1.94
N ILE A 123 -11.15 -2.21 -2.15
CA ILE A 123 -11.31 -1.34 -3.32
C ILE A 123 -10.30 -0.19 -3.30
N SER A 124 -10.02 0.36 -2.11
CA SER A 124 -9.03 1.44 -1.96
C SER A 124 -7.59 1.00 -2.26
N THR A 125 -7.31 -0.30 -2.18
CA THR A 125 -6.01 -0.90 -2.51
C THR A 125 -5.93 -1.25 -3.99
N ILE A 126 -6.97 -1.89 -4.52
CA ILE A 126 -7.02 -2.37 -5.90
C ILE A 126 -6.95 -1.20 -6.89
N ILE A 127 -7.65 -0.10 -6.61
CA ILE A 127 -7.71 1.05 -7.51
C ILE A 127 -6.33 1.72 -7.71
N GLN A 128 -5.40 1.57 -6.80
CA GLN A 128 -4.04 2.12 -6.92
C GLN A 128 -3.14 1.32 -7.85
N ILE A 129 -3.49 0.06 -8.15
CA ILE A 129 -2.64 -0.84 -8.95
C ILE A 129 -2.40 -0.31 -10.37
N PRO A 130 -3.40 0.16 -11.13
CA PRO A 130 -3.18 0.72 -12.47
C PRO A 130 -2.21 1.89 -12.47
N LEU A 131 -2.36 2.83 -11.53
CA LEU A 131 -1.48 3.98 -11.40
C LEU A 131 -0.05 3.55 -11.05
N LEU A 132 0.12 2.61 -10.12
CA LEU A 132 1.42 2.06 -9.74
C LEU A 132 2.12 1.41 -10.94
N ILE A 133 1.41 0.60 -11.73
CA ILE A 133 1.94 -0.05 -12.93
C ILE A 133 2.35 1.01 -13.96
N TYR A 134 1.48 2.00 -14.23
CA TYR A 134 1.76 3.06 -15.18
C TYR A 134 3.03 3.83 -14.82
N LEU A 135 3.15 4.28 -13.57
CA LEU A 135 4.32 5.03 -13.10
C LEU A 135 5.58 4.15 -13.09
N GLY A 136 5.47 2.88 -12.70
CA GLY A 136 6.58 1.93 -12.74
C GLY A 136 7.13 1.71 -14.16
N ILE A 137 6.25 1.62 -15.17
CA ILE A 137 6.66 1.52 -16.58
C ILE A 137 7.36 2.82 -17.04
N GLN A 138 6.84 3.98 -16.64
CA GLN A 138 7.45 5.27 -16.98
C GLN A 138 8.84 5.40 -16.38
N VAL A 139 8.98 5.14 -15.09
CA VAL A 139 10.27 5.18 -14.37
C VAL A 139 11.27 4.23 -15.00
N ARG A 140 10.86 3.01 -15.37
CA ARG A 140 11.73 2.04 -16.05
C ARG A 140 12.23 2.53 -17.41
N LYS A 141 11.37 3.23 -18.17
CA LYS A 141 11.74 3.77 -19.50
C LYS A 141 12.73 4.92 -19.40
N GLU A 142 12.54 5.83 -18.43
CA GLU A 142 13.33 7.05 -18.32
C GLU A 142 14.69 6.84 -17.64
N LEU A 143 14.77 5.95 -16.66
CA LEU A 143 15.91 5.87 -15.74
C LEU A 143 16.88 4.72 -16.04
N LYS A 144 16.62 3.83 -17.02
CA LYS A 144 17.42 2.59 -17.19
C LYS A 144 17.76 1.98 -15.81
N LEU A 145 16.75 1.85 -14.95
CA LEU A 145 16.92 1.37 -13.59
C LEU A 145 17.64 0.02 -13.61
N THR A 146 18.90 0.02 -13.26
CA THR A 146 19.60 -1.15 -12.77
C THR A 146 19.20 -1.35 -11.29
N ALA A 147 17.91 -1.56 -11.05
CA ALA A 147 17.50 -2.02 -9.73
C ALA A 147 18.17 -3.39 -9.55
N ASP A 148 18.96 -3.54 -8.51
CA ASP A 148 19.50 -4.84 -8.15
C ASP A 148 18.35 -5.72 -7.63
N LEU A 149 17.56 -6.23 -8.60
CA LEU A 149 16.43 -7.12 -8.35
C LEU A 149 16.82 -8.34 -7.50
N LYS A 150 18.10 -8.74 -7.57
CA LYS A 150 18.62 -9.88 -6.82
C LYS A 150 18.72 -9.56 -5.32
N SER A 151 19.23 -8.39 -4.98
CA SER A 151 19.26 -7.92 -3.59
C SER A 151 17.85 -7.68 -3.05
N LEU A 152 16.95 -7.10 -3.86
CA LEU A 152 15.58 -6.84 -3.48
C LEU A 152 14.80 -8.13 -3.22
N LEU A 153 14.94 -9.15 -4.08
CA LEU A 153 14.38 -10.48 -3.87
C LEU A 153 14.94 -11.14 -2.59
N LYS A 154 16.22 -10.97 -2.32
CA LYS A 154 16.86 -11.49 -1.11
C LYS A 154 16.24 -10.87 0.16
N TYR A 155 16.00 -9.56 0.18
CA TYR A 155 15.35 -8.89 1.30
C TYR A 155 13.89 -9.34 1.49
N ILE A 156 13.13 -9.48 0.40
CA ILE A 156 11.75 -9.96 0.44
C ILE A 156 11.72 -11.39 0.99
N LEU A 157 12.53 -12.29 0.46
CA LEU A 157 12.58 -13.70 0.89
C LEU A 157 13.00 -13.82 2.36
N THR A 158 14.05 -13.11 2.76
CA THR A 158 14.49 -13.12 4.17
C THR A 158 13.40 -12.57 5.09
N GLY A 159 12.76 -11.47 4.70
CA GLY A 159 11.64 -10.89 5.44
C GLY A 159 10.48 -11.88 5.57
N ILE A 160 10.06 -12.51 4.47
CA ILE A 160 8.98 -13.51 4.50
C ILE A 160 9.33 -14.67 5.44
N VAL A 161 10.53 -15.21 5.38
CA VAL A 161 10.94 -16.32 6.25
C VAL A 161 10.90 -15.91 7.72
N VAL A 162 11.52 -14.77 8.07
CA VAL A 162 11.58 -14.30 9.46
C VAL A 162 10.19 -14.01 10.01
N PHE A 163 9.35 -13.30 9.26
CA PHE A 163 8.04 -12.90 9.75
C PHE A 163 7.00 -14.03 9.67
N SER A 164 7.12 -14.98 8.73
CA SER A 164 6.28 -16.18 8.73
C SER A 164 6.59 -17.09 9.94
N THR A 165 7.87 -17.29 10.27
CA THR A 165 8.23 -18.02 11.50
C THR A 165 7.73 -17.31 12.76
N SER A 166 7.87 -15.99 12.83
CA SER A 166 7.34 -15.20 13.94
C SER A 166 5.81 -15.30 14.04
N PHE A 167 5.11 -15.29 12.90
CA PHE A 167 3.65 -15.45 12.86
C PHE A 167 3.22 -16.82 13.39
N ILE A 168 3.85 -17.90 12.94
CA ILE A 168 3.55 -19.26 13.41
C ILE A 168 3.79 -19.37 14.93
N VAL A 169 4.92 -18.85 15.40
CA VAL A 169 5.25 -18.84 16.82
C VAL A 169 4.20 -18.05 17.63
N THR A 170 3.77 -16.91 17.11
CA THR A 170 2.75 -16.08 17.78
C THR A 170 1.39 -16.77 17.83
N GLU A 171 0.97 -17.45 16.77
CA GLU A 171 -0.31 -18.18 16.71
C GLU A 171 -0.31 -19.45 17.59
N GLU A 172 0.82 -20.17 17.69
CA GLU A 172 0.88 -21.40 18.45
C GLU A 172 1.18 -21.20 19.94
N PHE A 173 1.99 -20.18 20.30
CA PHE A 173 2.42 -19.99 21.70
C PHE A 173 1.66 -18.91 22.44
N LEU A 174 0.99 -17.97 21.75
CA LEU A 174 0.14 -16.99 22.38
C LEU A 174 -1.30 -17.48 22.44
N THR A 175 -1.69 -18.06 23.56
CA THR A 175 -3.11 -18.30 23.88
C THR A 175 -3.77 -16.96 24.21
N TYR A 176 -4.65 -16.51 23.31
CA TYR A 176 -5.44 -15.29 23.52
C TYR A 176 -6.54 -15.57 24.56
N ASN A 177 -6.23 -15.35 25.82
CA ASN A 177 -7.22 -15.34 26.88
C ASN A 177 -7.84 -13.94 27.00
N ASN A 178 -9.11 -13.86 27.44
CA ASN A 178 -9.88 -12.62 27.52
C ASN A 178 -9.34 -11.57 28.53
N SER A 179 -8.16 -11.75 29.10
CA SER A 179 -7.55 -10.87 30.07
C SER A 179 -6.21 -10.32 29.58
N ILE A 180 -6.13 -9.00 29.44
CA ILE A 180 -4.91 -8.26 29.05
C ILE A 180 -3.76 -8.52 30.06
N PHE A 181 -4.06 -8.88 31.30
CA PHE A 181 -3.07 -9.10 32.33
C PHE A 181 -2.39 -10.47 32.29
N GLU A 182 -2.89 -11.42 31.51
CA GLU A 182 -2.25 -12.74 31.34
C GLU A 182 -1.13 -12.72 30.29
N PHE A 183 -0.93 -11.59 29.59
CA PHE A 183 0.18 -11.37 28.65
C PHE A 183 1.50 -10.99 29.33
N LEU A 184 1.47 -10.68 30.64
CA LEU A 184 2.67 -10.36 31.39
C LEU A 184 3.15 -11.64 32.10
N PRO A 185 4.39 -12.10 31.78
CA PRO A 185 4.98 -13.25 32.46
C PRO A 185 5.17 -13.00 33.96
#